data_21fb7bb94a3410938f95857fc2471866
#
_entry.id   21fb7bb94a3410938f95857fc2471866
#
_cell.length_a   1.000
_cell.length_b   1.000
_cell.length_c   1.000
_cell.angle_alpha   90.00
_cell.angle_beta   90.00
_cell.angle_gamma   90.00
#
_symmetry.space_group_name_H-M   'P 1'
#
loop_
_entity.id
_entity.type
_entity.pdbx_description
1 polymer ?
#
loop_
_entity_poly.entity_id
_entity_poly.type
_entity_poly.pdbx_seq_one_letter_code
_entity_poly.pdbx_strand_id
1 'polypeptide(L)'
;MSFSPSIFRASLVFTTLGAAGLFGQDYFKTYAPKQGLPVKVYYVNNPKPMETRLLMVDDTKGILKTSQSEYSLRELKTRNNIDRFVYTFPPQTLQHLKSLSNEQYDPRLLTAVRPTIYGILPFHEIKPEFFPIHDNCLIYVRALIGMEQFNEAFTLLYKLNLKRLDDFEYREFSDAALELAGKMIATNPKSANHVRTLLTKINIRNNGADHEAYLKLCDSLRRNKLFPNAIEAYVRLGANLQNSPSSPLRGIVAIWPIYCNLKMYEAYAPHAASNPQYAAAASKCFNVAAQGLKKLEENPPKRQTNEYSLYKLLRALLRIQYAKRYEAQGSKEQAVEYYRQSVLEVTEGIVMARVGLDWLPESLLMAGSAYEKLNLNDAAQNVYRQVEIFYKDSDWAAESKKRIAALPPS
;
A
#
# COMPACT_ATOMS: atom_id res chain seq x y z
N MET A 1 -10.56 25.91 23.21
CA MET A 1 -10.36 26.47 21.87
C MET A 1 -10.87 25.48 20.85
N SER A 2 -12.01 25.79 20.25
CA SER A 2 -12.75 24.91 19.34
C SER A 2 -12.06 24.85 17.98
N PHE A 3 -11.67 23.65 17.57
CA PHE A 3 -11.13 23.39 16.22
C PHE A 3 -12.28 23.42 15.21
N SER A 4 -12.21 24.32 14.25
CA SER A 4 -13.17 24.44 13.16
C SER A 4 -13.06 23.24 12.21
N PRO A 5 -14.19 22.57 11.88
CA PRO A 5 -14.20 21.38 11.03
C PRO A 5 -14.07 21.65 9.53
N SER A 6 -13.76 22.87 9.11
CA SER A 6 -13.85 23.28 7.70
C SER A 6 -12.71 22.78 6.79
N ILE A 7 -11.55 22.37 7.33
CA ILE A 7 -10.43 21.87 6.51
C ILE A 7 -10.64 20.41 6.05
N PHE A 8 -11.45 19.63 6.78
CA PHE A 8 -11.78 18.25 6.38
C PHE A 8 -12.91 18.14 5.38
N ARG A 9 -13.76 19.18 5.21
CA ARG A 9 -14.88 19.16 4.25
C ARG A 9 -14.48 19.44 2.81
N ALA A 10 -13.38 20.14 2.56
CA ALA A 10 -12.90 20.39 1.19
C ALA A 10 -12.37 19.13 0.49
N SER A 11 -11.86 18.13 1.25
CA SER A 11 -11.43 16.85 0.67
C SER A 11 -12.58 15.89 0.37
N LEU A 12 -13.76 16.06 0.98
CA LEU A 12 -14.91 15.14 0.79
C LEU A 12 -15.76 15.45 -0.44
N VAL A 13 -15.74 16.68 -0.93
CA VAL A 13 -16.56 17.08 -2.10
C VAL A 13 -15.87 16.68 -3.42
N PHE A 14 -14.55 16.52 -3.43
CA PHE A 14 -13.83 16.05 -4.63
C PHE A 14 -13.89 14.53 -4.84
N THR A 15 -14.27 13.74 -3.84
CA THR A 15 -14.29 12.28 -3.91
C THR A 15 -15.47 11.71 -4.71
N THR A 16 -16.56 12.45 -4.89
CA THR A 16 -17.73 11.97 -5.65
C THR A 16 -17.64 12.26 -7.15
N LEU A 17 -16.95 13.31 -7.57
CA LEU A 17 -16.76 13.63 -8.99
C LEU A 17 -15.57 12.89 -9.63
N GLY A 18 -14.55 12.51 -8.85
CA GLY A 18 -13.41 11.71 -9.34
C GLY A 18 -13.74 10.23 -9.56
N ALA A 19 -14.67 9.67 -8.81
CA ALA A 19 -15.07 8.26 -8.96
C ALA A 19 -15.87 8.00 -10.24
N ALA A 20 -16.67 8.94 -10.69
CA ALA A 20 -17.50 8.77 -11.90
C ALA A 20 -16.69 8.72 -13.21
N GLY A 21 -15.49 9.28 -13.24
CA GLY A 21 -14.63 9.27 -14.44
C GLY A 21 -13.73 8.04 -14.59
N LEU A 22 -13.60 7.20 -13.53
CA LEU A 22 -12.77 6.00 -13.54
C LEU A 22 -13.53 4.70 -13.79
N PHE A 23 -14.82 4.70 -13.51
CA PHE A 23 -15.67 3.57 -13.86
C PHE A 23 -15.97 3.66 -15.37
N GLY A 24 -15.01 3.18 -16.19
CA GLY A 24 -15.26 2.78 -17.57
C GLY A 24 -16.54 1.95 -17.64
N GLN A 25 -16.88 1.36 -18.76
CA GLN A 25 -18.10 0.56 -18.94
C GLN A 25 -18.49 -0.21 -17.68
N ASP A 26 -19.70 0.00 -17.14
CA ASP A 26 -20.19 -0.74 -15.98
C ASP A 26 -20.50 -2.18 -16.40
N TYR A 27 -19.45 -3.00 -16.44
CA TYR A 27 -19.54 -4.40 -16.84
C TYR A 27 -20.50 -5.18 -15.94
N PHE A 28 -20.67 -4.78 -14.68
CA PHE A 28 -21.64 -5.41 -13.77
C PHE A 28 -23.07 -5.27 -14.32
N LYS A 29 -23.43 -4.09 -14.85
CA LYS A 29 -24.73 -3.89 -15.48
C LYS A 29 -24.84 -4.55 -16.85
N THR A 30 -23.74 -4.51 -17.62
CA THR A 30 -23.71 -5.02 -18.99
C THR A 30 -23.87 -6.53 -19.03
N TYR A 31 -23.20 -7.26 -18.13
CA TYR A 31 -23.15 -8.71 -18.12
C TYR A 31 -23.96 -9.36 -16.99
N ALA A 32 -24.66 -8.58 -16.17
CA ALA A 32 -25.57 -9.15 -15.17
C ALA A 32 -26.60 -10.08 -15.84
N PRO A 33 -26.80 -11.30 -15.32
CA PRO A 33 -27.70 -12.27 -15.91
C PRO A 33 -29.16 -11.79 -15.75
N LYS A 34 -29.74 -11.21 -16.82
CA LYS A 34 -31.10 -10.64 -16.80
C LYS A 34 -32.18 -11.61 -16.34
N GLN A 35 -32.01 -12.88 -16.59
CA GLN A 35 -32.94 -13.96 -16.23
C GLN A 35 -32.41 -14.84 -15.10
N GLY A 36 -31.38 -14.40 -14.39
CA GLY A 36 -30.66 -15.18 -13.39
C GLY A 36 -29.62 -16.13 -13.98
N LEU A 37 -28.67 -16.54 -13.14
CA LEU A 37 -27.59 -17.46 -13.51
C LEU A 37 -28.06 -18.90 -13.45
N PRO A 38 -28.04 -19.67 -14.57
CA PRO A 38 -28.45 -21.08 -14.57
C PRO A 38 -27.45 -21.93 -13.79
N VAL A 39 -27.93 -22.70 -12.82
CA VAL A 39 -27.10 -23.59 -11.99
C VAL A 39 -27.82 -24.91 -11.74
N LYS A 40 -27.04 -25.94 -11.39
CA LYS A 40 -27.52 -27.20 -10.83
C LYS A 40 -27.37 -27.17 -9.32
N VAL A 41 -28.43 -27.45 -8.59
CA VAL A 41 -28.43 -27.56 -7.13
C VAL A 41 -28.35 -29.02 -6.77
N TYR A 42 -27.40 -29.37 -5.92
CA TYR A 42 -27.25 -30.67 -5.30
C TYR A 42 -27.74 -30.61 -3.86
N TYR A 43 -28.53 -31.58 -3.46
CA TYR A 43 -29.01 -31.74 -2.10
C TYR A 43 -28.27 -32.86 -1.39
N VAL A 44 -28.02 -32.75 -0.10
CA VAL A 44 -27.22 -33.70 0.70
C VAL A 44 -27.71 -35.15 0.55
N ASN A 45 -29.02 -35.37 0.45
CA ASN A 45 -29.63 -36.71 0.39
C ASN A 45 -30.21 -37.05 -0.99
N ASN A 46 -29.92 -36.27 -2.02
CA ASN A 46 -30.43 -36.48 -3.34
C ASN A 46 -29.31 -36.39 -4.40
N PRO A 47 -28.91 -37.52 -5.01
CA PRO A 47 -27.83 -37.52 -6.01
C PRO A 47 -28.23 -36.86 -7.33
N LYS A 48 -29.54 -36.69 -7.61
CA LYS A 48 -30.00 -36.03 -8.84
C LYS A 48 -30.05 -34.51 -8.62
N PRO A 49 -29.26 -33.75 -9.41
CA PRO A 49 -29.31 -32.29 -9.32
C PRO A 49 -30.64 -31.76 -9.86
N MET A 50 -31.08 -30.66 -9.27
CA MET A 50 -32.21 -29.91 -9.76
C MET A 50 -31.72 -28.66 -10.48
N GLU A 51 -32.24 -28.38 -11.66
CA GLU A 51 -31.91 -27.17 -12.41
C GLU A 51 -32.69 -25.99 -11.83
N THR A 52 -31.99 -24.89 -11.57
CA THR A 52 -32.58 -23.64 -11.09
C THR A 52 -31.78 -22.45 -11.63
N ARG A 53 -32.22 -21.25 -11.30
CA ARG A 53 -31.49 -20.01 -11.61
C ARG A 53 -31.26 -19.23 -10.33
N LEU A 54 -30.01 -18.81 -10.10
CA LEU A 54 -29.70 -17.85 -9.05
C LEU A 54 -30.11 -16.46 -9.55
N LEU A 55 -31.01 -15.78 -8.81
CA LEU A 55 -31.55 -14.49 -9.21
C LEU A 55 -30.78 -13.34 -8.56
N MET A 56 -30.58 -13.41 -7.24
CA MET A 56 -29.82 -12.42 -6.51
C MET A 56 -29.39 -12.95 -5.13
N VAL A 57 -28.39 -12.30 -4.57
CA VAL A 57 -28.04 -12.38 -3.15
C VAL A 57 -28.45 -11.05 -2.52
N ASP A 58 -29.33 -11.10 -1.50
CA ASP A 58 -29.63 -9.95 -0.63
C ASP A 58 -28.66 -9.99 0.54
N ASP A 59 -27.56 -9.25 0.40
CA ASP A 59 -26.48 -9.16 1.37
C ASP A 59 -26.96 -8.70 2.75
N THR A 60 -27.85 -7.73 2.79
CA THR A 60 -28.34 -7.14 4.03
C THR A 60 -29.16 -8.13 4.87
N LYS A 61 -29.92 -8.99 4.20
CA LYS A 61 -30.75 -10.02 4.83
C LYS A 61 -30.07 -11.38 4.88
N GLY A 62 -28.97 -11.59 4.15
CA GLY A 62 -28.31 -12.89 4.03
C GLY A 62 -29.18 -13.93 3.31
N ILE A 63 -29.95 -13.51 2.31
CA ILE A 63 -30.89 -14.36 1.57
C ILE A 63 -30.39 -14.57 0.14
N LEU A 64 -30.37 -15.81 -0.31
CA LEU A 64 -30.20 -16.21 -1.69
C LEU A 64 -31.58 -16.44 -2.32
N LYS A 65 -31.90 -15.72 -3.39
CA LYS A 65 -33.10 -15.94 -4.18
C LYS A 65 -32.78 -16.76 -5.42
N THR A 66 -33.57 -17.80 -5.62
CA THR A 66 -33.56 -18.59 -6.83
C THR A 66 -34.89 -18.48 -7.57
N SER A 67 -34.98 -19.04 -8.78
CA SER A 67 -36.26 -19.09 -9.53
C SER A 67 -37.34 -19.93 -8.87
N GLN A 68 -36.99 -20.73 -7.88
CA GLN A 68 -37.91 -21.68 -7.24
C GLN A 68 -38.13 -21.38 -5.75
N SER A 69 -37.15 -20.83 -5.05
CA SER A 69 -37.18 -20.67 -3.59
C SER A 69 -36.24 -19.56 -3.10
N GLU A 70 -36.44 -19.16 -1.85
CA GLU A 70 -35.52 -18.30 -1.10
C GLU A 70 -34.79 -19.14 -0.04
N TYR A 71 -33.49 -18.95 0.12
CA TYR A 71 -32.66 -19.67 1.08
C TYR A 71 -31.87 -18.70 1.96
N SER A 72 -31.74 -19.03 3.25
CA SER A 72 -30.78 -18.35 4.12
C SER A 72 -29.35 -18.79 3.79
N LEU A 73 -28.47 -17.86 3.51
CA LEU A 73 -27.05 -18.14 3.22
C LEU A 73 -26.35 -18.85 4.41
N ARG A 74 -26.82 -18.61 5.64
CA ARG A 74 -26.25 -19.23 6.85
C ARG A 74 -26.72 -20.68 7.06
N GLU A 75 -27.86 -21.04 6.49
CA GLU A 75 -28.56 -22.31 6.78
C GLU A 75 -28.66 -23.19 5.52
N LEU A 76 -27.84 -22.97 4.50
CA LEU A 76 -27.91 -23.72 3.23
C LEU A 76 -27.84 -25.23 3.49
N LYS A 77 -26.88 -25.70 4.29
CA LYS A 77 -26.69 -27.10 4.59
C LYS A 77 -27.65 -27.62 5.69
N THR A 78 -27.77 -26.86 6.76
CA THR A 78 -28.46 -27.32 7.98
C THR A 78 -29.97 -27.37 7.85
N ARG A 79 -30.59 -26.34 7.27
CA ARG A 79 -32.05 -26.23 7.14
C ARG A 79 -32.53 -26.56 5.76
N ASN A 80 -31.76 -26.20 4.74
CA ASN A 80 -32.19 -26.32 3.35
C ASN A 80 -31.65 -27.59 2.68
N ASN A 81 -30.79 -28.36 3.37
CA ASN A 81 -30.16 -29.58 2.86
C ASN A 81 -29.42 -29.40 1.52
N ILE A 82 -28.92 -28.19 1.24
CA ILE A 82 -28.15 -27.90 0.02
C ILE A 82 -26.72 -28.32 0.28
N ASP A 83 -26.21 -29.19 -0.62
CA ASP A 83 -24.79 -29.56 -0.66
C ASP A 83 -23.98 -28.51 -1.43
N ARG A 84 -24.40 -28.21 -2.67
CA ARG A 84 -23.72 -27.20 -3.49
C ARG A 84 -24.58 -26.73 -4.66
N PHE A 85 -24.17 -25.58 -5.20
CA PHE A 85 -24.59 -25.06 -6.49
C PHE A 85 -23.45 -25.26 -7.49
N VAL A 86 -23.74 -25.70 -8.69
CA VAL A 86 -22.74 -25.91 -9.75
C VAL A 86 -23.14 -25.07 -10.97
N TYR A 87 -22.28 -24.11 -11.31
CA TYR A 87 -22.36 -23.40 -12.58
C TYR A 87 -21.54 -24.16 -13.62
N THR A 88 -22.13 -24.41 -14.77
CA THR A 88 -21.42 -25.08 -15.87
C THR A 88 -20.78 -24.01 -16.74
N PHE A 89 -19.48 -23.85 -16.59
CA PHE A 89 -18.71 -22.95 -17.45
C PHE A 89 -18.70 -23.45 -18.90
N PRO A 90 -18.81 -22.57 -19.90
CA PRO A 90 -18.57 -22.93 -21.29
C PRO A 90 -17.16 -23.52 -21.45
N PRO A 91 -16.96 -24.64 -22.20
CA PRO A 91 -15.65 -25.26 -22.31
C PRO A 91 -14.54 -24.33 -22.79
N GLN A 92 -14.83 -23.43 -23.73
CA GLN A 92 -13.87 -22.42 -24.20
C GLN A 92 -13.47 -21.45 -23.10
N THR A 93 -14.42 -21.03 -22.24
CA THR A 93 -14.12 -20.15 -21.12
C THR A 93 -13.17 -20.81 -20.12
N LEU A 94 -13.35 -22.10 -19.82
CA LEU A 94 -12.43 -22.86 -18.96
C LEU A 94 -11.04 -22.95 -19.58
N GLN A 95 -10.93 -23.18 -20.88
CA GLN A 95 -9.66 -23.20 -21.58
C GLN A 95 -8.96 -21.83 -21.53
N HIS A 96 -9.71 -20.75 -21.75
CA HIS A 96 -9.17 -19.39 -21.65
C HIS A 96 -8.70 -19.07 -20.22
N LEU A 97 -9.49 -19.43 -19.19
CA LEU A 97 -9.10 -19.27 -17.78
C LEU A 97 -7.82 -20.07 -17.47
N LYS A 98 -7.70 -21.30 -17.96
CA LYS A 98 -6.47 -22.08 -17.83
C LYS A 98 -5.27 -21.42 -18.49
N SER A 99 -5.43 -20.82 -19.66
CA SER A 99 -4.36 -20.05 -20.30
C SER A 99 -3.97 -18.84 -19.48
N LEU A 100 -4.94 -18.09 -18.95
CA LEU A 100 -4.69 -16.94 -18.06
C LEU A 100 -4.00 -17.35 -16.74
N SER A 101 -4.35 -18.50 -16.16
CA SER A 101 -3.70 -19.02 -14.95
C SER A 101 -2.24 -19.43 -15.18
N ASN A 102 -1.86 -19.71 -16.42
CA ASN A 102 -0.48 -19.98 -16.84
C ASN A 102 0.25 -18.70 -17.30
N GLU A 103 -0.24 -17.53 -16.89
CA GLU A 103 0.33 -16.22 -17.23
C GLU A 103 0.41 -15.93 -18.74
N GLN A 104 -0.40 -16.60 -19.55
CA GLN A 104 -0.56 -16.30 -20.96
C GLN A 104 -1.49 -15.09 -21.12
N TYR A 105 -0.96 -13.90 -20.92
CA TYR A 105 -1.73 -12.66 -20.92
C TYR A 105 -2.00 -12.16 -22.33
N ASP A 106 -3.19 -12.48 -22.87
CA ASP A 106 -3.70 -11.98 -24.15
C ASP A 106 -5.01 -11.19 -23.92
N PRO A 107 -5.13 -9.95 -24.36
CA PRO A 107 -6.34 -9.15 -24.24
C PRO A 107 -7.60 -9.84 -24.79
N ARG A 108 -7.44 -10.68 -25.81
CA ARG A 108 -8.55 -11.43 -26.39
C ARG A 108 -9.12 -12.45 -25.43
N LEU A 109 -8.24 -13.11 -24.63
CA LEU A 109 -8.68 -14.05 -23.59
C LEU A 109 -9.48 -13.34 -22.50
N LEU A 110 -9.00 -12.19 -22.02
CA LEU A 110 -9.75 -11.38 -21.05
C LEU A 110 -11.13 -11.00 -21.57
N THR A 111 -11.20 -10.53 -22.82
CA THR A 111 -12.48 -10.13 -23.45
C THR A 111 -13.44 -11.29 -23.56
N ALA A 112 -12.94 -12.49 -23.92
CA ALA A 112 -13.76 -13.69 -24.05
C ALA A 112 -14.29 -14.21 -22.70
N VAL A 113 -13.50 -14.11 -21.64
CA VAL A 113 -13.85 -14.59 -20.29
C VAL A 113 -14.75 -13.60 -19.53
N ARG A 114 -14.61 -12.30 -19.79
CA ARG A 114 -15.27 -11.19 -19.09
C ARG A 114 -16.78 -11.40 -18.89
N PRO A 115 -17.59 -11.73 -19.90
CA PRO A 115 -19.04 -11.91 -19.71
C PRO A 115 -19.38 -12.98 -18.67
N THR A 116 -18.64 -14.08 -18.68
CA THR A 116 -18.86 -15.18 -17.73
C THR A 116 -18.49 -14.76 -16.32
N ILE A 117 -17.32 -14.12 -16.12
CA ILE A 117 -16.88 -13.67 -14.78
C ILE A 117 -17.85 -12.64 -14.20
N TYR A 118 -18.22 -11.63 -14.96
CA TYR A 118 -19.17 -10.62 -14.47
C TYR A 118 -20.59 -11.18 -14.30
N GLY A 119 -20.94 -12.26 -14.99
CA GLY A 119 -22.20 -12.98 -14.80
C GLY A 119 -22.27 -13.75 -13.47
N ILE A 120 -21.15 -14.29 -12.99
CA ILE A 120 -21.10 -15.06 -11.73
C ILE A 120 -20.79 -14.21 -10.52
N LEU A 121 -20.07 -13.08 -10.68
CA LEU A 121 -19.64 -12.20 -9.61
C LEU A 121 -20.75 -11.71 -8.66
N PRO A 122 -22.00 -11.44 -9.08
CA PRO A 122 -23.08 -11.08 -8.17
C PRO A 122 -23.37 -12.12 -7.09
N PHE A 123 -22.88 -13.34 -7.25
CA PHE A 123 -23.07 -14.47 -6.33
C PHE A 123 -21.83 -14.81 -5.50
N HIS A 124 -20.81 -13.95 -5.50
CA HIS A 124 -19.53 -14.19 -4.79
C HIS A 124 -19.68 -14.31 -3.26
N GLU A 125 -20.80 -13.87 -2.70
CA GLU A 125 -21.07 -13.98 -1.26
C GLU A 125 -21.59 -15.35 -0.82
N ILE A 126 -21.92 -16.23 -1.78
CA ILE A 126 -22.15 -17.63 -1.50
C ILE A 126 -20.81 -18.26 -1.19
N LYS A 127 -20.69 -18.89 -0.03
CA LYS A 127 -19.40 -19.48 0.37
C LYS A 127 -18.87 -20.47 -0.68
N PRO A 128 -17.52 -20.55 -0.85
CA PRO A 128 -16.88 -21.43 -1.82
C PRO A 128 -17.28 -22.90 -1.72
N GLU A 129 -17.51 -23.40 -0.50
CA GLU A 129 -17.98 -24.75 -0.25
C GLU A 129 -19.33 -25.06 -0.95
N PHE A 130 -20.16 -24.01 -1.12
CA PHE A 130 -21.45 -24.15 -1.81
C PHE A 130 -21.41 -23.70 -3.25
N PHE A 131 -20.53 -22.77 -3.61
CA PHE A 131 -20.45 -22.21 -4.96
C PHE A 131 -19.01 -21.88 -5.35
N PRO A 132 -18.22 -22.83 -5.88
CA PRO A 132 -16.78 -22.70 -6.11
C PRO A 132 -16.47 -21.89 -7.37
N ILE A 133 -16.69 -20.59 -7.32
CA ILE A 133 -16.42 -19.64 -8.43
C ILE A 133 -15.22 -18.72 -8.16
N HIS A 134 -14.75 -18.68 -6.91
CA HIS A 134 -13.78 -17.68 -6.42
C HIS A 134 -12.44 -17.82 -7.13
N ASP A 135 -11.93 -19.03 -7.35
CA ASP A 135 -10.66 -19.27 -8.06
C ASP A 135 -10.68 -18.67 -9.46
N ASN A 136 -11.81 -18.85 -10.20
CA ASN A 136 -11.94 -18.32 -11.55
C ASN A 136 -11.98 -16.78 -11.55
N CYS A 137 -12.63 -16.19 -10.56
CA CYS A 137 -12.62 -14.74 -10.37
C CYS A 137 -11.22 -14.21 -10.04
N LEU A 138 -10.48 -14.93 -9.18
CA LEU A 138 -9.11 -14.58 -8.80
C LEU A 138 -8.15 -14.67 -9.99
N ILE A 139 -8.22 -15.74 -10.79
CA ILE A 139 -7.44 -15.88 -12.03
C ILE A 139 -7.68 -14.66 -12.94
N TYR A 140 -8.92 -14.25 -13.10
CA TYR A 140 -9.26 -13.09 -13.92
C TYR A 140 -8.71 -11.78 -13.34
N VAL A 141 -8.82 -11.56 -12.02
CA VAL A 141 -8.24 -10.40 -11.33
C VAL A 141 -6.73 -10.34 -11.53
N ARG A 142 -6.03 -11.45 -11.31
CA ARG A 142 -4.56 -11.52 -11.49
C ARG A 142 -4.15 -11.25 -12.93
N ALA A 143 -4.90 -11.77 -13.90
CA ALA A 143 -4.67 -11.50 -15.31
C ALA A 143 -4.86 -10.00 -15.64
N LEU A 144 -5.89 -9.35 -15.11
CA LEU A 144 -6.08 -7.90 -15.24
C LEU A 144 -4.89 -7.11 -14.68
N ILE A 145 -4.38 -7.51 -13.50
CA ILE A 145 -3.22 -6.88 -12.88
C ILE A 145 -1.95 -7.10 -13.72
N GLY A 146 -1.74 -8.32 -14.22
CA GLY A 146 -0.60 -8.66 -15.06
C GLY A 146 -0.59 -7.91 -16.40
N MET A 147 -1.77 -7.59 -16.94
CA MET A 147 -1.95 -6.83 -18.17
C MET A 147 -2.15 -5.33 -17.95
N GLU A 148 -1.89 -4.83 -16.75
CA GLU A 148 -2.00 -3.42 -16.38
C GLU A 148 -3.41 -2.82 -16.57
N GLN A 149 -4.46 -3.65 -16.61
CA GLN A 149 -5.85 -3.24 -16.65
C GLN A 149 -6.35 -2.81 -15.25
N PHE A 150 -5.61 -1.90 -14.61
CA PHE A 150 -5.74 -1.56 -13.20
C PHE A 150 -7.13 -1.02 -12.84
N ASN A 151 -7.76 -0.25 -13.71
CA ASN A 151 -9.08 0.31 -13.44
C ASN A 151 -10.15 -0.77 -13.35
N GLU A 152 -10.10 -1.77 -14.21
CA GLU A 152 -11.05 -2.89 -14.18
C GLU A 152 -10.77 -3.78 -12.95
N ALA A 153 -9.50 -4.11 -12.67
CA ALA A 153 -9.10 -4.87 -11.49
C ALA A 153 -9.54 -4.17 -10.19
N PHE A 154 -9.33 -2.84 -10.09
CA PHE A 154 -9.78 -2.04 -8.97
C PHE A 154 -11.30 -2.09 -8.79
N THR A 155 -12.05 -1.87 -9.87
CA THR A 155 -13.52 -1.87 -9.85
C THR A 155 -14.05 -3.21 -9.37
N LEU A 156 -13.47 -4.31 -9.84
CA LEU A 156 -13.84 -5.66 -9.47
C LEU A 156 -13.57 -5.91 -7.98
N LEU A 157 -12.33 -5.72 -7.53
CA LEU A 157 -11.95 -5.91 -6.13
C LEU A 157 -12.72 -5.00 -5.17
N TYR A 158 -13.00 -3.76 -5.56
CA TYR A 158 -13.78 -2.83 -4.76
C TYR A 158 -15.24 -3.28 -4.59
N LYS A 159 -15.83 -3.91 -5.62
CA LYS A 159 -17.21 -4.42 -5.60
C LYS A 159 -17.35 -5.72 -4.80
N LEU A 160 -16.30 -6.52 -4.69
CA LEU A 160 -16.32 -7.74 -3.90
C LEU A 160 -16.46 -7.44 -2.40
N ASN A 161 -17.28 -8.23 -1.71
CA ASN A 161 -17.38 -8.19 -0.26
C ASN A 161 -16.35 -9.13 0.39
N LEU A 162 -15.09 -8.73 0.37
CA LEU A 162 -13.98 -9.57 0.83
C LEU A 162 -14.14 -10.06 2.28
N LYS A 163 -14.88 -9.34 3.11
CA LYS A 163 -15.07 -9.70 4.53
C LYS A 163 -15.92 -10.96 4.73
N ARG A 164 -16.65 -11.40 3.72
CA ARG A 164 -17.50 -12.59 3.77
C ARG A 164 -16.84 -13.84 3.22
N LEU A 165 -15.72 -13.68 2.55
CA LEU A 165 -14.92 -14.81 2.08
C LEU A 165 -14.36 -15.55 3.31
N ASP A 166 -14.13 -16.85 3.18
CA ASP A 166 -13.41 -17.59 4.20
C ASP A 166 -11.91 -17.22 4.22
N ASP A 167 -11.15 -17.85 5.11
CA ASP A 167 -9.78 -17.42 5.38
C ASP A 167 -8.85 -17.60 4.20
N PHE A 168 -9.05 -18.62 3.38
CA PHE A 168 -8.20 -18.92 2.24
C PHE A 168 -8.48 -17.95 1.08
N GLU A 169 -9.71 -17.87 0.61
CA GLU A 169 -10.09 -16.98 -0.50
C GLU A 169 -9.88 -15.51 -0.14
N TYR A 170 -10.17 -15.15 1.10
CA TYR A 170 -9.91 -13.79 1.59
C TYR A 170 -8.45 -13.42 1.41
N ARG A 171 -7.52 -14.32 1.80
CA ARG A 171 -6.08 -14.08 1.70
C ARG A 171 -5.67 -13.86 0.25
N GLU A 172 -6.07 -14.73 -0.65
CA GLU A 172 -5.72 -14.67 -2.06
C GLU A 172 -6.20 -13.36 -2.72
N PHE A 173 -7.43 -12.94 -2.43
CA PHE A 173 -7.96 -11.66 -2.92
C PHE A 173 -7.32 -10.44 -2.25
N SER A 174 -6.96 -10.53 -0.98
CA SER A 174 -6.22 -9.48 -0.28
C SER A 174 -4.83 -9.29 -0.87
N ASP A 175 -4.11 -10.38 -1.16
CA ASP A 175 -2.79 -10.33 -1.79
C ASP A 175 -2.87 -9.70 -3.18
N ALA A 176 -3.85 -10.09 -4.00
CA ALA A 176 -4.10 -9.47 -5.30
C ALA A 176 -4.44 -7.97 -5.19
N ALA A 177 -5.22 -7.58 -4.17
CA ALA A 177 -5.56 -6.17 -3.93
C ALA A 177 -4.33 -5.36 -3.48
N LEU A 178 -3.44 -5.92 -2.66
CA LEU A 178 -2.19 -5.28 -2.25
C LEU A 178 -1.21 -5.16 -3.41
N GLU A 179 -1.10 -6.19 -4.25
CA GLU A 179 -0.30 -6.14 -5.48
C GLU A 179 -0.81 -5.05 -6.43
N LEU A 180 -2.13 -5.02 -6.69
CA LEU A 180 -2.76 -3.97 -7.50
C LEU A 180 -2.45 -2.58 -6.95
N ALA A 181 -2.62 -2.39 -5.65
CA ALA A 181 -2.36 -1.12 -4.98
C ALA A 181 -0.90 -0.67 -5.18
N GLY A 182 0.06 -1.59 -5.03
CA GLY A 182 1.48 -1.31 -5.26
C GLY A 182 1.76 -0.91 -6.71
N LYS A 183 1.24 -1.65 -7.68
CA LYS A 183 1.41 -1.34 -9.12
C LYS A 183 0.73 -0.03 -9.52
N MET A 184 -0.48 0.24 -9.02
CA MET A 184 -1.18 1.52 -9.27
C MET A 184 -0.37 2.72 -8.79
N ILE A 185 0.23 2.64 -7.61
CA ILE A 185 1.07 3.71 -7.06
C ILE A 185 2.36 3.89 -7.89
N ALA A 186 3.00 2.79 -8.26
CA ALA A 186 4.23 2.83 -9.05
C ALA A 186 4.01 3.46 -10.43
N THR A 187 2.88 3.12 -11.08
CA THR A 187 2.55 3.65 -12.42
C THR A 187 2.02 5.07 -12.36
N ASN A 188 1.18 5.40 -11.38
CA ASN A 188 0.57 6.71 -11.23
C ASN A 188 0.35 7.07 -9.76
N PRO A 189 1.24 7.88 -9.14
CA PRO A 189 1.09 8.31 -7.75
C PRO A 189 -0.23 9.04 -7.44
N LYS A 190 -0.90 9.63 -8.45
CA LYS A 190 -2.22 10.26 -8.27
C LYS A 190 -3.32 9.24 -7.91
N SER A 191 -3.05 7.95 -8.12
CA SER A 191 -3.96 6.85 -7.72
C SER A 191 -4.03 6.63 -6.18
N ALA A 192 -3.27 7.37 -5.38
CA ALA A 192 -3.20 7.19 -3.92
C ALA A 192 -4.57 7.17 -3.22
N ASN A 193 -5.52 8.01 -3.66
CA ASN A 193 -6.86 8.03 -3.08
C ASN A 193 -7.66 6.76 -3.40
N HIS A 194 -7.50 6.20 -4.59
CA HIS A 194 -8.13 4.94 -4.99
C HIS A 194 -7.55 3.77 -4.20
N VAL A 195 -6.23 3.74 -4.08
CA VAL A 195 -5.52 2.76 -3.25
C VAL A 195 -5.99 2.85 -1.80
N ARG A 196 -6.08 4.03 -1.22
CA ARG A 196 -6.63 4.23 0.13
C ARG A 196 -8.03 3.63 0.26
N THR A 197 -8.90 3.88 -0.72
CA THR A 197 -10.27 3.34 -0.72
C THR A 197 -10.27 1.81 -0.80
N LEU A 198 -9.43 1.21 -1.64
CA LEU A 198 -9.27 -0.24 -1.73
C LEU A 198 -8.78 -0.83 -0.40
N LEU A 199 -7.82 -0.18 0.25
CA LEU A 199 -7.29 -0.61 1.54
C LEU A 199 -8.34 -0.67 2.65
N THR A 200 -9.42 0.12 2.58
CA THR A 200 -10.52 0.03 3.56
C THR A 200 -11.27 -1.31 3.50
N LYS A 201 -11.17 -2.01 2.37
CA LYS A 201 -11.78 -3.34 2.16
C LYS A 201 -10.93 -4.48 2.72
N ILE A 202 -9.65 -4.24 2.95
CA ILE A 202 -8.70 -5.26 3.40
C ILE A 202 -8.60 -5.20 4.92
N ASN A 203 -8.80 -6.33 5.59
CA ASN A 203 -8.46 -6.50 7.00
C ASN A 203 -7.09 -7.18 7.07
N ILE A 204 -6.12 -6.50 7.65
CA ILE A 204 -4.81 -7.11 7.92
C ILE A 204 -5.04 -8.15 9.01
N ARG A 205 -4.84 -9.42 8.70
CA ARG A 205 -4.92 -10.51 9.68
C ARG A 205 -3.61 -10.64 10.44
N ASN A 206 -3.64 -11.28 11.60
CA ASN A 206 -2.46 -11.45 12.45
C ASN A 206 -1.58 -12.60 11.93
N ASN A 207 -1.12 -12.52 10.70
CA ASN A 207 -0.17 -13.44 10.11
C ASN A 207 0.99 -12.72 9.42
N GLY A 208 2.15 -13.36 9.39
CA GLY A 208 3.38 -12.74 8.88
C GLY A 208 3.32 -12.36 7.41
N ALA A 209 2.65 -13.17 6.56
CA ALA A 209 2.57 -12.93 5.12
C ALA A 209 1.74 -11.68 4.80
N ASP A 210 0.59 -11.49 5.46
CA ASP A 210 -0.25 -10.31 5.31
C ASP A 210 0.49 -9.05 5.79
N HIS A 211 1.24 -9.15 6.88
CA HIS A 211 2.05 -8.05 7.40
C HIS A 211 3.14 -7.63 6.41
N GLU A 212 3.84 -8.58 5.81
CA GLU A 212 4.87 -8.32 4.80
C GLU A 212 4.30 -7.71 3.52
N ALA A 213 3.19 -8.25 3.02
CA ALA A 213 2.51 -7.71 1.84
C ALA A 213 2.04 -6.26 2.07
N TYR A 214 1.48 -5.99 3.26
CA TYR A 214 1.06 -4.64 3.62
C TYR A 214 2.25 -3.69 3.82
N LEU A 215 3.37 -4.17 4.38
CA LEU A 215 4.60 -3.38 4.50
C LEU A 215 5.16 -2.97 3.13
N LYS A 216 5.16 -3.88 2.14
CA LYS A 216 5.58 -3.55 0.76
C LYS A 216 4.76 -2.40 0.18
N LEU A 217 3.45 -2.36 0.46
CA LEU A 217 2.61 -1.24 0.06
C LEU A 217 2.96 0.05 0.80
N CYS A 218 3.17 0.01 2.12
CA CYS A 218 3.61 1.17 2.90
C CYS A 218 4.91 1.75 2.31
N ASP A 219 5.87 0.88 1.98
CA ASP A 219 7.13 1.25 1.36
C ASP A 219 6.95 1.85 -0.04
N SER A 220 6.04 1.30 -0.84
CA SER A 220 5.71 1.85 -2.16
C SER A 220 5.15 3.28 -2.03
N LEU A 221 4.24 3.53 -1.10
CA LEU A 221 3.72 4.88 -0.83
C LEU A 221 4.85 5.84 -0.41
N ARG A 222 5.74 5.39 0.48
CA ARG A 222 6.88 6.19 0.96
C ARG A 222 7.87 6.51 -0.16
N ARG A 223 8.27 5.52 -0.96
CA ARG A 223 9.21 5.69 -2.09
C ARG A 223 8.66 6.66 -3.15
N ASN A 224 7.34 6.64 -3.36
CA ASN A 224 6.66 7.58 -4.25
C ASN A 224 6.35 8.94 -3.58
N LYS A 225 6.94 9.23 -2.42
CA LYS A 225 6.82 10.51 -1.69
C LYS A 225 5.38 10.85 -1.28
N LEU A 226 4.49 9.86 -1.22
CA LEU A 226 3.10 9.99 -0.75
C LEU A 226 3.06 9.88 0.78
N PHE A 227 3.82 10.73 1.45
CA PHE A 227 4.09 10.62 2.88
C PHE A 227 2.85 10.62 3.78
N PRO A 228 1.80 11.44 3.56
CA PRO A 228 0.59 11.36 4.36
C PRO A 228 -0.08 9.99 4.30
N ASN A 229 -0.18 9.41 3.09
CA ASN A 229 -0.76 8.09 2.87
C ASN A 229 0.12 6.98 3.46
N ALA A 230 1.45 7.12 3.33
CA ALA A 230 2.40 6.20 3.94
C ALA A 230 2.29 6.18 5.46
N ILE A 231 2.20 7.36 6.12
CA ILE A 231 2.02 7.46 7.58
C ILE A 231 0.75 6.72 8.00
N GLU A 232 -0.39 6.97 7.34
CA GLU A 232 -1.66 6.31 7.66
C GLU A 232 -1.53 4.78 7.54
N ALA A 233 -0.88 4.30 6.46
CA ALA A 233 -0.68 2.88 6.22
C ALA A 233 0.26 2.25 7.26
N TYR A 234 1.40 2.86 7.59
CA TYR A 234 2.31 2.37 8.64
C TYR A 234 1.65 2.36 10.01
N VAL A 235 0.88 3.39 10.38
CA VAL A 235 0.15 3.45 11.66
C VAL A 235 -0.86 2.32 11.75
N ARG A 236 -1.59 2.04 10.67
CA ARG A 236 -2.55 0.94 10.62
C ARG A 236 -1.86 -0.42 10.75
N LEU A 237 -0.75 -0.64 10.03
CA LEU A 237 0.04 -1.86 10.17
C LEU A 237 0.60 -1.99 11.60
N GLY A 238 1.14 -0.91 12.16
CA GLY A 238 1.66 -0.88 13.53
C GLY A 238 0.62 -1.22 14.58
N ALA A 239 -0.62 -0.73 14.44
CA ALA A 239 -1.73 -1.07 15.32
C ALA A 239 -2.07 -2.57 15.25
N ASN A 240 -2.05 -3.15 14.04
CA ASN A 240 -2.27 -4.58 13.87
C ASN A 240 -1.14 -5.43 14.48
N LEU A 241 0.12 -5.00 14.33
CA LEU A 241 1.29 -5.66 14.90
C LEU A 241 1.35 -5.65 16.45
N GLN A 242 0.50 -4.86 17.12
CA GLN A 242 0.38 -4.93 18.59
C GLN A 242 -0.10 -6.32 19.04
N ASN A 243 -0.91 -6.98 18.24
CA ASN A 243 -1.38 -8.34 18.48
C ASN A 243 -0.35 -9.43 18.12
N SER A 244 0.80 -9.04 17.58
CA SER A 244 1.90 -9.93 17.17
C SER A 244 3.23 -9.45 17.77
N PRO A 245 3.43 -9.55 19.10
CA PRO A 245 4.57 -8.94 19.80
C PRO A 245 5.93 -9.49 19.36
N SER A 246 5.99 -10.71 18.84
CA SER A 246 7.19 -11.33 18.31
C SER A 246 7.52 -10.97 16.85
N SER A 247 6.67 -10.20 16.18
CA SER A 247 6.91 -9.83 14.78
C SER A 247 8.18 -9.00 14.62
N PRO A 248 9.11 -9.40 13.73
CA PRO A 248 10.32 -8.63 13.45
C PRO A 248 10.03 -7.28 12.78
N LEU A 249 8.81 -7.07 12.25
CA LEU A 249 8.45 -5.86 11.54
C LEU A 249 8.08 -4.69 12.47
N ARG A 250 7.80 -4.94 13.76
CA ARG A 250 7.33 -3.90 14.70
C ARG A 250 8.28 -2.71 14.79
N GLY A 251 9.58 -2.97 14.87
CA GLY A 251 10.60 -1.93 15.00
C GLY A 251 10.61 -1.01 13.79
N ILE A 252 10.75 -1.59 12.62
CA ILE A 252 10.86 -0.83 11.37
C ILE A 252 9.58 -0.05 11.04
N VAL A 253 8.41 -0.66 11.26
CA VAL A 253 7.09 -0.03 11.04
C VAL A 253 6.86 1.17 11.95
N ALA A 254 7.36 1.14 13.19
CA ALA A 254 7.25 2.26 14.13
C ALA A 254 8.14 3.46 13.75
N ILE A 255 9.25 3.22 13.05
CA ILE A 255 10.24 4.24 12.70
C ILE A 255 9.84 5.02 11.43
N TRP A 256 9.28 4.37 10.42
CA TRP A 256 8.95 5.01 9.14
C TRP A 256 8.02 6.23 9.21
N PRO A 257 7.00 6.30 10.07
CA PRO A 257 6.20 7.51 10.24
C PRO A 257 7.01 8.73 10.65
N ILE A 258 8.08 8.53 11.44
CA ILE A 258 9.01 9.61 11.86
C ILE A 258 9.75 10.13 10.62
N TYR A 259 10.30 9.23 9.79
CA TYR A 259 10.93 9.58 8.52
C TYR A 259 9.99 10.41 7.64
N CYS A 260 8.78 9.91 7.41
CA CYS A 260 7.80 10.60 6.56
C CYS A 260 7.49 12.02 7.06
N ASN A 261 7.38 12.20 8.38
CA ASN A 261 7.18 13.54 8.97
C ASN A 261 8.39 14.46 8.75
N LEU A 262 9.63 13.97 8.88
CA LEU A 262 10.83 14.75 8.57
C LEU A 262 10.89 15.15 7.10
N LYS A 263 10.53 14.26 6.18
CA LYS A 263 10.48 14.55 4.73
C LYS A 263 9.38 15.56 4.39
N MET A 264 8.23 15.48 5.04
CA MET A 264 7.16 16.49 4.91
C MET A 264 7.62 17.84 5.46
N TYR A 265 8.32 17.85 6.59
CA TYR A 265 8.93 19.07 7.12
C TYR A 265 9.90 19.70 6.10
N GLU A 266 10.80 18.90 5.49
CA GLU A 266 11.73 19.38 4.46
C GLU A 266 11.00 20.00 3.25
N ALA A 267 9.84 19.45 2.87
CA ALA A 267 9.03 20.00 1.79
C ALA A 267 8.31 21.31 2.16
N TYR A 268 7.85 21.47 3.40
CA TYR A 268 7.07 22.63 3.82
C TYR A 268 7.93 23.80 4.34
N ALA A 269 9.06 23.50 4.97
CA ALA A 269 9.91 24.52 5.61
C ALA A 269 10.36 25.66 4.67
N PRO A 270 10.76 25.43 3.41
CA PRO A 270 11.14 26.50 2.50
C PRO A 270 10.01 27.50 2.20
N HIS A 271 8.75 27.07 2.31
CA HIS A 271 7.57 27.88 2.03
C HIS A 271 6.95 28.49 3.28
N ALA A 272 7.49 28.18 4.46
CA ALA A 272 6.93 28.61 5.75
C ALA A 272 6.93 30.14 5.93
N ALA A 273 7.93 30.83 5.41
CA ALA A 273 8.04 32.30 5.52
C ALA A 273 6.96 33.03 4.68
N SER A 274 6.53 32.46 3.56
CA SER A 274 5.58 33.07 2.64
C SER A 274 4.13 32.63 2.87
N ASN A 275 3.90 31.53 3.61
CA ASN A 275 2.55 30.97 3.80
C ASN A 275 2.36 30.40 5.21
N PRO A 276 1.46 31.00 6.02
CA PRO A 276 1.18 30.53 7.38
C PRO A 276 0.69 29.09 7.48
N GLN A 277 0.01 28.57 6.45
CA GLN A 277 -0.42 27.17 6.42
C GLN A 277 0.76 26.21 6.31
N TYR A 278 1.76 26.55 5.46
CA TYR A 278 3.00 25.78 5.39
C TYR A 278 3.83 25.88 6.67
N ALA A 279 3.84 27.05 7.31
CA ALA A 279 4.51 27.23 8.60
C ALA A 279 3.90 26.33 9.69
N ALA A 280 2.57 26.30 9.79
CA ALA A 280 1.86 25.42 10.73
C ALA A 280 2.08 23.94 10.43
N ALA A 281 2.01 23.54 9.15
CA ALA A 281 2.25 22.17 8.72
C ALA A 281 3.70 21.74 9.01
N ALA A 282 4.69 22.56 8.67
CA ALA A 282 6.09 22.30 8.95
C ALA A 282 6.34 22.14 10.46
N SER A 283 5.82 23.06 11.27
CA SER A 283 5.96 22.98 12.74
C SER A 283 5.36 21.69 13.30
N LYS A 284 4.16 21.31 12.84
CA LYS A 284 3.50 20.07 13.24
C LYS A 284 4.34 18.85 12.89
N CYS A 285 4.79 18.73 11.64
CA CYS A 285 5.59 17.59 11.17
C CYS A 285 6.90 17.48 11.94
N PHE A 286 7.59 18.60 12.17
CA PHE A 286 8.82 18.62 12.94
C PHE A 286 8.61 18.16 14.39
N ASN A 287 7.60 18.68 15.07
CA ASN A 287 7.31 18.33 16.46
C ASN A 287 6.92 16.84 16.61
N VAL A 288 6.12 16.30 15.70
CA VAL A 288 5.77 14.88 15.69
C VAL A 288 7.02 14.02 15.50
N ALA A 289 7.89 14.37 14.55
CA ALA A 289 9.14 13.64 14.32
C ALA A 289 10.10 13.72 15.52
N ALA A 290 10.30 14.90 16.08
CA ALA A 290 11.17 15.11 17.25
C ALA A 290 10.68 14.34 18.47
N GLN A 291 9.37 14.34 18.74
CA GLN A 291 8.78 13.57 19.83
C GLN A 291 8.90 12.06 19.59
N GLY A 292 8.70 11.61 18.34
CA GLY A 292 8.87 10.21 17.97
C GLY A 292 10.30 9.73 18.18
N LEU A 293 11.30 10.53 17.77
CA LEU A 293 12.71 10.23 18.00
C LEU A 293 13.07 10.23 19.50
N LYS A 294 12.56 11.19 20.28
CA LYS A 294 12.77 11.21 21.74
C LYS A 294 12.29 9.90 22.39
N LYS A 295 11.12 9.39 22.00
CA LYS A 295 10.62 8.09 22.51
C LYS A 295 11.53 6.92 22.11
N LEU A 296 12.10 6.95 20.89
CA LEU A 296 13.07 5.92 20.47
C LEU A 296 14.40 6.06 21.22
N GLU A 297 14.79 7.25 21.68
CA GLU A 297 15.98 7.44 22.51
C GLU A 297 15.85 6.83 23.91
N GLU A 298 14.65 6.77 24.45
CA GLU A 298 14.36 6.11 25.74
C GLU A 298 14.57 4.58 25.66
N ASN A 299 14.24 4.00 24.48
CA ASN A 299 14.42 2.56 24.20
C ASN A 299 14.95 2.39 22.75
N PRO A 300 16.24 2.65 22.52
CA PRO A 300 16.80 2.61 21.18
C PRO A 300 16.80 1.19 20.60
N PRO A 301 16.67 1.05 19.26
CA PRO A 301 16.83 -0.23 18.60
C PRO A 301 18.18 -0.85 18.94
N LYS A 302 18.25 -2.18 18.92
CA LYS A 302 19.52 -2.90 19.17
C LYS A 302 20.54 -2.57 18.09
N ARG A 303 21.80 -2.36 18.49
CA ARG A 303 22.93 -2.21 17.56
C ARG A 303 22.99 -3.40 16.60
N GLN A 304 23.51 -3.19 15.39
CA GLN A 304 23.64 -4.19 14.33
C GLN A 304 22.27 -4.70 13.79
N THR A 305 21.19 -3.93 13.98
CA THR A 305 19.90 -4.16 13.32
C THR A 305 19.63 -3.11 12.26
N ASN A 306 18.76 -3.42 11.31
CA ASN A 306 18.33 -2.47 10.29
C ASN A 306 17.61 -1.28 10.90
N GLU A 307 16.83 -1.51 11.95
CA GLU A 307 16.13 -0.48 12.71
C GLU A 307 17.11 0.52 13.34
N TYR A 308 18.25 0.03 13.84
CA TYR A 308 19.28 0.91 14.39
C TYR A 308 19.89 1.81 13.33
N SER A 309 20.22 1.28 12.17
CA SER A 309 20.73 2.05 11.03
C SER A 309 19.73 3.14 10.62
N LEU A 310 18.44 2.79 10.47
CA LEU A 310 17.40 3.75 10.14
C LEU A 310 17.19 4.80 11.24
N TYR A 311 17.19 4.39 12.49
CA TYR A 311 17.12 5.30 13.64
C TYR A 311 18.26 6.32 13.62
N LYS A 312 19.49 5.90 13.32
CA LYS A 312 20.65 6.79 13.20
C LYS A 312 20.52 7.77 12.03
N LEU A 313 20.01 7.31 10.88
CA LEU A 313 19.65 8.20 9.77
C LEU A 313 18.66 9.29 10.22
N LEU A 314 17.60 8.92 10.95
CA LEU A 314 16.60 9.90 11.40
C LEU A 314 17.17 10.91 12.41
N ARG A 315 18.05 10.48 13.30
CA ARG A 315 18.75 11.37 14.21
C ARG A 315 19.60 12.36 13.42
N ALA A 316 20.35 11.91 12.45
CA ALA A 316 21.16 12.75 11.59
C ALA A 316 20.30 13.75 10.80
N LEU A 317 19.17 13.31 10.20
CA LEU A 317 18.21 14.19 9.53
C LEU A 317 17.71 15.29 10.48
N LEU A 318 17.32 14.92 11.69
CA LEU A 318 16.84 15.89 12.69
C LEU A 318 17.96 16.91 13.07
N ARG A 319 19.21 16.44 13.25
CA ARG A 319 20.36 17.30 13.51
C ARG A 319 20.60 18.30 12.38
N ILE A 320 20.51 17.86 11.13
CA ILE A 320 20.61 18.76 9.97
C ILE A 320 19.51 19.82 9.99
N GLN A 321 18.28 19.46 10.38
CA GLN A 321 17.21 20.47 10.47
C GLN A 321 17.46 21.49 11.59
N TYR A 322 18.03 21.07 12.70
CA TYR A 322 18.50 22.02 13.73
C TYR A 322 19.63 22.91 13.20
N ALA A 323 20.64 22.33 12.55
CA ALA A 323 21.73 23.10 11.95
C ALA A 323 21.23 24.22 11.01
N LYS A 324 20.31 23.84 10.08
CA LYS A 324 19.69 24.81 9.15
C LYS A 324 18.93 25.95 9.88
N ARG A 325 18.26 25.62 10.99
CA ARG A 325 17.57 26.66 11.81
C ARG A 325 18.56 27.61 12.47
N TYR A 326 19.67 27.11 13.02
CA TYR A 326 20.70 27.92 13.58
C TYR A 326 21.44 28.76 12.53
N GLU A 327 21.68 28.22 11.33
CA GLU A 327 22.18 29.02 10.18
C GLU A 327 21.24 30.20 9.87
N ALA A 328 19.93 29.94 9.79
CA ALA A 328 18.92 30.97 9.51
C ALA A 328 18.84 32.06 10.64
N GLN A 329 19.21 31.68 11.85
CA GLN A 329 19.31 32.62 13.01
C GLN A 329 20.67 33.32 13.13
N GLY A 330 21.61 33.03 12.21
CA GLY A 330 22.95 33.58 12.26
C GLY A 330 23.90 32.90 13.25
N SER A 331 23.49 31.87 13.97
CA SER A 331 24.26 31.12 14.97
C SER A 331 25.16 30.09 14.34
N LYS A 332 26.21 30.51 13.64
CA LYS A 332 27.09 29.65 12.82
C LYS A 332 27.78 28.55 13.63
N GLU A 333 28.28 28.85 14.83
CA GLU A 333 28.99 27.86 15.65
C GLU A 333 28.08 26.70 16.05
N GLN A 334 26.84 27.01 16.46
CA GLN A 334 25.85 25.99 16.79
C GLN A 334 25.45 25.16 15.56
N ALA A 335 25.31 25.78 14.41
CA ALA A 335 25.03 25.10 13.18
C ALA A 335 26.14 24.09 12.83
N VAL A 336 27.40 24.49 12.90
CA VAL A 336 28.57 23.61 12.66
C VAL A 336 28.57 22.43 13.62
N GLU A 337 28.29 22.66 14.90
CA GLU A 337 28.23 21.58 15.90
C GLU A 337 27.12 20.54 15.54
N TYR A 338 25.94 21.00 15.16
CA TYR A 338 24.88 20.09 14.71
C TYR A 338 25.23 19.34 13.42
N TYR A 339 25.94 19.94 12.47
CA TYR A 339 26.45 19.23 11.29
C TYR A 339 27.48 18.16 11.68
N ARG A 340 28.41 18.43 12.60
CA ARG A 340 29.35 17.42 13.14
C ARG A 340 28.61 16.25 13.77
N GLN A 341 27.64 16.55 14.64
CA GLN A 341 26.82 15.51 15.27
C GLN A 341 26.06 14.69 14.23
N SER A 342 25.54 15.31 13.16
CA SER A 342 24.85 14.59 12.11
C SER A 342 25.76 13.63 11.36
N VAL A 343 27.03 14.03 11.08
CA VAL A 343 28.04 13.15 10.48
C VAL A 343 28.30 11.93 11.36
N LEU A 344 28.49 12.12 12.66
CA LEU A 344 28.71 11.00 13.61
C LEU A 344 27.53 10.02 13.60
N GLU A 345 26.29 10.54 13.69
CA GLU A 345 25.09 9.70 13.69
C GLU A 345 24.93 8.91 12.39
N VAL A 346 25.06 9.57 11.23
CA VAL A 346 24.88 8.90 9.94
C VAL A 346 25.99 7.88 9.66
N THR A 347 27.23 8.21 10.01
CA THR A 347 28.37 7.29 9.80
C THR A 347 28.21 6.03 10.67
N GLU A 348 27.82 6.19 11.93
CA GLU A 348 27.50 5.04 12.79
C GLU A 348 26.37 4.21 12.17
N GLY A 349 25.31 4.85 11.65
CA GLY A 349 24.20 4.17 10.98
C GLY A 349 24.63 3.39 9.75
N ILE A 350 25.53 3.94 8.93
CA ILE A 350 26.07 3.29 7.73
C ILE A 350 26.93 2.07 8.12
N VAL A 351 27.82 2.23 9.08
CA VAL A 351 28.72 1.15 9.54
C VAL A 351 27.93 -0.02 10.15
N MET A 352 26.83 0.26 10.83
CA MET A 352 25.98 -0.77 11.44
C MET A 352 24.93 -1.35 10.48
N ALA A 353 24.80 -0.79 9.28
CA ALA A 353 23.83 -1.24 8.28
C ALA A 353 24.26 -2.58 7.66
N ARG A 354 23.25 -3.39 7.33
CA ARG A 354 23.45 -4.53 6.43
C ARG A 354 23.44 -4.04 4.97
N VAL A 355 24.18 -4.73 4.11
CA VAL A 355 24.20 -4.42 2.68
C VAL A 355 22.79 -4.51 2.06
N GLY A 356 22.47 -3.59 1.17
CA GLY A 356 21.22 -3.62 0.39
C GLY A 356 20.01 -2.94 1.03
N LEU A 357 20.20 -2.10 2.05
CA LEU A 357 19.11 -1.32 2.63
C LEU A 357 18.75 -0.10 1.75
N ASP A 358 17.47 0.12 1.54
CA ASP A 358 16.91 1.18 0.69
C ASP A 358 17.34 2.61 1.07
N TRP A 359 17.65 2.84 2.35
CA TRP A 359 18.01 4.17 2.87
C TRP A 359 19.51 4.43 2.91
N LEU A 360 20.36 3.44 2.57
CA LEU A 360 21.81 3.64 2.54
C LEU A 360 22.27 4.71 1.55
N PRO A 361 21.79 4.73 0.29
CA PRO A 361 22.19 5.79 -0.64
C PRO A 361 21.78 7.18 -0.13
N GLU A 362 20.62 7.33 0.49
CA GLU A 362 20.21 8.58 1.14
C GLU A 362 21.14 8.94 2.32
N SER A 363 21.51 7.94 3.14
CA SER A 363 22.44 8.15 4.26
C SER A 363 23.80 8.66 3.80
N LEU A 364 24.34 8.06 2.72
CA LEU A 364 25.58 8.51 2.11
C LEU A 364 25.45 9.92 1.54
N LEU A 365 24.40 10.22 0.79
CA LEU A 365 24.16 11.56 0.25
C LEU A 365 24.08 12.60 1.39
N MET A 366 23.42 12.27 2.46
CA MET A 366 23.30 13.15 3.62
C MET A 366 24.63 13.37 4.34
N ALA A 367 25.46 12.33 4.49
CA ALA A 367 26.80 12.45 5.01
C ALA A 367 27.64 13.42 4.18
N GLY A 368 27.62 13.27 2.85
CA GLY A 368 28.28 14.17 1.91
C GLY A 368 27.80 15.61 2.08
N SER A 369 26.50 15.84 2.15
CA SER A 369 25.93 17.18 2.36
C SER A 369 26.35 17.82 3.71
N ALA A 370 26.48 17.03 4.76
CA ALA A 370 26.97 17.51 6.04
C ALA A 370 28.49 17.83 5.97
N TYR A 371 29.31 17.04 5.26
CA TYR A 371 30.72 17.34 5.03
C TYR A 371 30.92 18.63 4.22
N GLU A 372 30.10 18.91 3.18
CA GLU A 372 30.11 20.20 2.48
C GLU A 372 29.91 21.37 3.44
N LYS A 373 28.93 21.27 4.33
CA LYS A 373 28.63 22.29 5.33
C LYS A 373 29.76 22.52 6.35
N LEU A 374 30.61 21.53 6.51
CA LEU A 374 31.81 21.60 7.36
C LEU A 374 33.07 22.02 6.56
N ASN A 375 32.95 22.35 5.26
CA ASN A 375 34.03 22.64 4.33
C ASN A 375 35.04 21.49 4.15
N LEU A 376 34.57 20.24 4.35
CA LEU A 376 35.35 19.01 4.16
C LEU A 376 35.05 18.43 2.76
N ASN A 377 35.42 19.18 1.71
CA ASN A 377 35.03 18.91 0.32
C ASN A 377 35.53 17.54 -0.20
N ASP A 378 36.76 17.14 0.15
CA ASP A 378 37.30 15.84 -0.24
C ASP A 378 36.51 14.68 0.35
N ALA A 379 36.13 14.80 1.63
CA ALA A 379 35.29 13.80 2.28
C ALA A 379 33.89 13.74 1.65
N ALA A 380 33.29 14.91 1.36
CA ALA A 380 32.01 15.00 0.67
C ALA A 380 32.07 14.32 -0.71
N GLN A 381 33.07 14.62 -1.52
CA GLN A 381 33.27 14.04 -2.84
C GLN A 381 33.40 12.50 -2.79
N ASN A 382 34.20 12.00 -1.84
CA ASN A 382 34.42 10.58 -1.67
C ASN A 382 33.13 9.84 -1.32
N VAL A 383 32.29 10.41 -0.44
CA VAL A 383 31.00 9.80 -0.08
C VAL A 383 30.00 9.86 -1.24
N TYR A 384 29.94 10.96 -1.96
CA TYR A 384 29.07 11.07 -3.14
C TYR A 384 29.44 10.08 -4.25
N ARG A 385 30.76 9.86 -4.49
CA ARG A 385 31.22 8.84 -5.43
C ARG A 385 30.79 7.43 -5.04
N GLN A 386 30.70 7.12 -3.75
CA GLN A 386 30.17 5.82 -3.30
C GLN A 386 28.71 5.63 -3.74
N VAL A 387 27.87 6.69 -3.67
CA VAL A 387 26.49 6.62 -4.16
C VAL A 387 26.45 6.35 -5.67
N GLU A 388 27.27 7.04 -6.46
CA GLU A 388 27.36 6.84 -7.91
C GLU A 388 27.81 5.43 -8.29
N ILE A 389 28.75 4.86 -7.56
CA ILE A 389 29.33 3.54 -7.87
C ILE A 389 28.42 2.41 -7.43
N PHE A 390 27.96 2.44 -6.20
CA PHE A 390 27.26 1.32 -5.58
C PHE A 390 25.74 1.39 -5.72
N TYR A 391 25.16 2.57 -6.00
CA TYR A 391 23.73 2.82 -6.07
C TYR A 391 23.31 3.56 -7.32
N LYS A 392 23.97 3.25 -8.45
CA LYS A 392 23.84 3.93 -9.76
C LYS A 392 22.38 4.05 -10.27
N ASP A 393 21.54 3.09 -9.91
CA ASP A 393 20.14 3.02 -10.36
C ASP A 393 19.17 3.70 -9.37
N SER A 394 19.70 4.37 -8.33
CA SER A 394 18.89 5.10 -7.35
C SER A 394 18.69 6.57 -7.77
N ASP A 395 17.56 7.16 -7.35
CA ASP A 395 17.32 8.61 -7.51
C ASP A 395 18.46 9.46 -6.90
N TRP A 396 19.16 8.94 -5.90
CA TRP A 396 20.24 9.60 -5.19
C TRP A 396 21.53 9.68 -5.98
N ALA A 397 21.74 8.81 -6.96
CA ALA A 397 22.93 8.84 -7.83
C ALA A 397 22.96 10.11 -8.70
N ALA A 398 21.83 10.50 -9.27
CA ALA A 398 21.72 11.72 -10.05
C ALA A 398 22.01 12.98 -9.20
N GLU A 399 21.49 13.02 -7.97
CA GLU A 399 21.77 14.13 -7.05
C GLU A 399 23.24 14.14 -6.61
N SER A 400 23.84 12.98 -6.31
CA SER A 400 25.28 12.88 -5.98
C SER A 400 26.16 13.43 -7.08
N LYS A 401 25.89 13.06 -8.33
CA LYS A 401 26.62 13.56 -9.50
C LYS A 401 26.54 15.09 -9.62
N LYS A 402 25.35 15.64 -9.42
CA LYS A 402 25.13 17.08 -9.41
C LYS A 402 25.92 17.76 -8.29
N ARG A 403 25.96 17.16 -7.10
CA ARG A 403 26.72 17.69 -5.95
C ARG A 403 28.22 17.67 -6.19
N ILE A 404 28.76 16.58 -6.71
CA ILE A 404 30.18 16.49 -7.08
C ILE A 404 30.56 17.60 -8.04
N ALA A 405 29.76 17.86 -9.07
CA ALA A 405 30.00 18.90 -10.04
C ALA A 405 29.92 20.33 -9.47
N ALA A 406 29.24 20.52 -8.35
CA ALA A 406 29.10 21.81 -7.68
C ALA A 406 30.16 22.06 -6.58
N LEU A 407 30.96 21.04 -6.19
CA LEU A 407 32.02 21.21 -5.20
C LEU A 407 33.14 22.09 -5.77
N PRO A 408 33.74 22.97 -4.94
CA PRO A 408 34.94 23.69 -5.34
C PRO A 408 36.07 22.69 -5.70
N PRO A 409 36.92 23.01 -6.65
CA PRO A 409 38.11 22.19 -6.94
C PRO A 409 38.95 22.08 -5.68
N SER A 410 39.41 20.89 -5.36
CA SER A 410 40.33 20.58 -4.24
C SER A 410 41.71 21.11 -4.48
#